data_9b8c909d7f5bcefcb71f0357788b5d53
#
_entry.id   9b8c909d7f5bcefcb71f0357788b5d53
#
_cell.length_a   1.000
_cell.length_b   1.000
_cell.length_c   1.000
_cell.angle_alpha   90.00
_cell.angle_beta   90.00
_cell.angle_gamma   90.00
#
_symmetry.space_group_name_H-M   'P 1'
#
loop_
_entity.id
_entity.type
_entity.pdbx_description
1 polymer ?
#
loop_
_entity_poly.entity_id
_entity_poly.type
_entity_poly.pdbx_seq_one_letter_code
_entity_poly.pdbx_strand_id
1 'polypeptide(L)'
;MDNEMSLERIMFKAACPNNEIIYDEFGRPSVMVWIPKFRMNQVITNGSDRVHPAFIVNGKEIDGFYISKYGNTEIEGVGYSMPGCVPRGDVGIRESRAFCEPKGLGWHLTTVQEWGAIALWCKRNGYLPYGNNDHGKDKRETSFRATPATRDEDGSTKSVLTGSGPLTWTHDGTPAGIWDLNGNLSEWMGGFRFVYGELQVLPGNDGADIRNSQEADSDAWRAVDAETGEYLVPDGQGTTPGSIKADYFCPPFQPPAWGSKWRFSANIPESREDSIRRCDMSFIVCDETIKPAAKEFLYALGLIFNEPYFDTKEQYCYHNNGIPEAFMYRGGFWGSGAFAGVFCWSASVGRIYKYEGNGFRASYIPLS
;
A
#
# COMPACT_ATOMS: atom_id res chain seq x y z
N MET A 1 9.58 35.55 1.39
CA MET A 1 8.78 35.69 0.18
C MET A 1 7.34 35.52 0.60
N ASP A 2 6.57 36.58 0.43
CA ASP A 2 5.23 36.71 0.96
C ASP A 2 4.29 35.62 0.43
N ASN A 3 3.57 35.07 1.38
CA ASN A 3 2.61 33.98 1.21
C ASN A 3 1.28 34.50 0.62
N GLU A 4 1.33 35.32 -0.41
CA GLU A 4 0.14 35.65 -1.18
C GLU A 4 -0.29 34.40 -1.95
N MET A 5 -1.34 33.76 -1.44
CA MET A 5 -1.98 32.65 -2.14
C MET A 5 -2.51 33.16 -3.47
N SER A 6 -1.99 32.65 -4.58
CA SER A 6 -2.52 33.02 -5.89
C SER A 6 -4.00 32.66 -6.00
N LEU A 7 -4.74 33.34 -6.87
CA LEU A 7 -6.17 33.09 -7.08
C LEU A 7 -6.40 31.62 -7.48
N GLU A 8 -5.53 31.05 -8.29
CA GLU A 8 -5.60 29.64 -8.72
C GLU A 8 -5.48 28.69 -7.52
N ARG A 9 -4.59 28.99 -6.57
CA ARG A 9 -4.43 28.17 -5.35
C ARG A 9 -5.64 28.30 -4.44
N ILE A 10 -6.24 29.48 -4.33
CA ILE A 10 -7.48 29.70 -3.59
C ILE A 10 -8.62 28.89 -4.22
N MET A 11 -8.79 28.97 -5.55
CA MET A 11 -9.82 28.21 -6.27
C MET A 11 -9.59 26.70 -6.15
N PHE A 12 -8.34 26.24 -6.26
CA PHE A 12 -8.00 24.82 -6.06
C PHE A 12 -8.35 24.35 -4.65
N LYS A 13 -8.00 25.10 -3.60
CA LYS A 13 -8.35 24.79 -2.22
C LYS A 13 -9.85 24.81 -1.96
N ALA A 14 -10.60 25.71 -2.60
CA ALA A 14 -12.06 25.73 -2.48
C ALA A 14 -12.72 24.51 -3.11
N ALA A 15 -12.20 24.00 -4.23
CA ALA A 15 -12.68 22.81 -4.91
C ALA A 15 -12.20 21.51 -4.24
N CYS A 16 -11.02 21.50 -3.64
CA CYS A 16 -10.35 20.35 -3.07
C CYS A 16 -9.69 20.72 -1.73
N PRO A 17 -10.47 20.90 -0.63
CA PRO A 17 -9.97 21.48 0.62
C PRO A 17 -8.82 20.71 1.28
N ASN A 18 -8.80 19.38 1.13
CA ASN A 18 -7.76 18.52 1.69
C ASN A 18 -6.58 18.30 0.74
N ASN A 19 -6.56 18.98 -0.41
CA ASN A 19 -5.47 18.85 -1.37
C ASN A 19 -4.50 20.04 -1.24
N GLU A 20 -3.23 19.78 -1.58
CA GLU A 20 -2.18 20.78 -1.63
C GLU A 20 -1.31 20.57 -2.87
N ILE A 21 -0.76 21.67 -3.41
CA ILE A 21 0.32 21.59 -4.40
C ILE A 21 1.62 21.79 -3.63
N ILE A 22 2.39 20.72 -3.53
CA ILE A 22 3.67 20.73 -2.81
C ILE A 22 4.79 20.72 -3.84
N TYR A 23 5.71 21.65 -3.69
CA TYR A 23 6.89 21.79 -4.54
C TYR A 23 8.06 21.05 -3.89
N ASP A 24 8.82 20.32 -4.70
CA ASP A 24 10.05 19.66 -4.29
C ASP A 24 11.26 20.62 -4.31
N GLU A 25 12.45 20.10 -3.99
CA GLU A 25 13.69 20.89 -4.00
C GLU A 25 14.08 21.40 -5.40
N PHE A 26 13.52 20.81 -6.47
CA PHE A 26 13.70 21.29 -7.85
C PHE A 26 12.70 22.38 -8.24
N GLY A 27 11.79 22.76 -7.33
CA GLY A 27 10.70 23.70 -7.61
C GLY A 27 9.58 23.14 -8.48
N ARG A 28 9.45 21.82 -8.57
CA ARG A 28 8.43 21.13 -9.39
C ARG A 28 7.23 20.70 -8.54
N PRO A 29 5.99 20.87 -9.05
CA PRO A 29 4.79 20.61 -8.27
C PRO A 29 4.40 19.14 -8.25
N SER A 30 3.76 18.72 -7.17
CA SER A 30 2.95 17.50 -7.06
C SER A 30 1.63 17.82 -6.40
N VAL A 31 0.53 17.27 -6.91
CA VAL A 31 -0.79 17.37 -6.29
C VAL A 31 -0.90 16.30 -5.20
N MET A 32 -1.07 16.74 -3.97
CA MET A 32 -1.05 15.87 -2.79
C MET A 32 -2.37 15.96 -2.03
N VAL A 33 -2.74 14.88 -1.34
CA VAL A 33 -3.91 14.80 -0.47
C VAL A 33 -3.44 14.66 0.96
N TRP A 34 -3.97 15.50 1.86
CA TRP A 34 -3.70 15.43 3.29
C TRP A 34 -4.52 14.33 3.96
N ILE A 35 -3.85 13.46 4.71
CA ILE A 35 -4.44 12.43 5.54
C ILE A 35 -4.17 12.80 7.00
N PRO A 36 -5.20 13.24 7.75
CA PRO A 36 -5.05 13.63 9.14
C PRO A 36 -4.87 12.42 10.05
N LYS A 37 -4.16 12.61 11.15
CA LYS A 37 -3.96 11.61 12.20
C LYS A 37 -5.28 11.09 12.76
N PHE A 38 -5.33 9.78 12.98
CA PHE A 38 -6.43 9.12 13.68
C PHE A 38 -5.92 7.96 14.56
N ARG A 39 -6.80 7.46 15.42
CA ARG A 39 -6.55 6.34 16.33
C ARG A 39 -7.23 5.07 15.83
N MET A 40 -6.75 3.91 16.28
CA MET A 40 -7.25 2.61 15.81
C MET A 40 -8.74 2.44 16.09
N ASN A 41 -9.25 2.90 17.25
CA ASN A 41 -10.69 2.85 17.59
C ASN A 41 -11.59 3.71 16.69
N GLN A 42 -11.03 4.62 15.91
CA GLN A 42 -11.79 5.42 14.94
C GLN A 42 -12.02 4.69 13.60
N VAL A 43 -11.23 3.67 13.31
CA VAL A 43 -11.27 2.96 12.01
C VAL A 43 -11.52 1.45 12.14
N ILE A 44 -11.33 0.86 13.31
CA ILE A 44 -11.57 -0.55 13.60
C ILE A 44 -12.58 -0.67 14.73
N THR A 45 -13.58 -1.53 14.57
CA THR A 45 -14.52 -1.87 15.65
C THR A 45 -13.77 -2.55 16.81
N ASN A 46 -13.92 -2.03 18.02
CA ASN A 46 -13.17 -2.45 19.20
C ASN A 46 -11.65 -2.24 19.10
N GLY A 47 -11.19 -1.35 18.24
CA GLY A 47 -9.79 -0.93 18.18
C GLY A 47 -9.35 -0.22 19.47
N SER A 48 -8.06 -0.25 19.74
CA SER A 48 -7.46 0.44 20.89
C SER A 48 -7.43 1.96 20.68
N ASP A 49 -7.11 2.71 21.76
CA ASP A 49 -6.87 4.16 21.68
C ASP A 49 -5.44 4.50 21.19
N ARG A 50 -4.70 3.55 20.65
CA ARG A 50 -3.38 3.79 20.05
C ARG A 50 -3.50 4.58 18.75
N VAL A 51 -2.54 5.48 18.52
CA VAL A 51 -2.40 6.17 17.23
C VAL A 51 -2.03 5.14 16.16
N HIS A 52 -2.62 5.26 14.97
CA HIS A 52 -2.29 4.39 13.85
C HIS A 52 -0.80 4.53 13.48
N PRO A 53 -0.06 3.43 13.20
CA PRO A 53 1.39 3.46 12.97
C PRO A 53 1.85 4.45 11.88
N ALA A 54 1.03 4.71 10.86
CA ALA A 54 1.34 5.70 9.82
C ALA A 54 1.63 7.11 10.34
N PHE A 55 1.20 7.42 11.56
CA PHE A 55 1.37 8.74 12.17
C PHE A 55 2.41 8.76 13.28
N ILE A 56 3.34 7.78 13.28
CA ILE A 56 4.46 7.71 14.22
C ILE A 56 5.74 7.58 13.41
N VAL A 57 6.57 8.63 13.38
CA VAL A 57 7.85 8.63 12.65
C VAL A 57 8.99 8.92 13.62
N ASN A 58 10.01 8.06 13.62
CA ASN A 58 11.15 8.12 14.56
C ASN A 58 10.68 8.24 16.02
N GLY A 59 9.63 7.49 16.38
CA GLY A 59 9.05 7.45 17.71
C GLY A 59 8.23 8.70 18.10
N LYS A 60 7.97 9.62 17.17
CA LYS A 60 7.18 10.83 17.39
C LYS A 60 5.87 10.80 16.65
N GLU A 61 4.78 11.20 17.29
CA GLU A 61 3.51 11.43 16.61
C GLU A 61 3.60 12.65 15.68
N ILE A 62 3.03 12.49 14.49
CA ILE A 62 2.83 13.56 13.49
C ILE A 62 1.33 13.81 13.31
N ASP A 63 0.95 15.01 12.87
CA ASP A 63 -0.47 15.37 12.71
C ASP A 63 -1.13 14.78 11.47
N GLY A 64 -0.34 14.21 10.56
CA GLY A 64 -0.79 13.57 9.33
C GLY A 64 0.34 13.49 8.32
N PHE A 65 0.02 12.98 7.14
CA PHE A 65 0.94 12.93 6.01
C PHE A 65 0.24 13.34 4.72
N TYR A 66 0.99 13.73 3.73
CA TYR A 66 0.52 13.95 2.37
C TYR A 66 0.81 12.72 1.51
N ILE A 67 -0.16 12.32 0.70
CA ILE A 67 0.03 11.27 -0.32
C ILE A 67 -0.24 11.84 -1.70
N SER A 68 0.49 11.39 -2.71
CA SER A 68 0.22 11.71 -4.11
C SER A 68 -1.23 11.43 -4.47
N LYS A 69 -1.93 12.43 -4.99
CA LYS A 69 -3.32 12.30 -5.44
C LYS A 69 -3.46 11.26 -6.56
N TYR A 70 -2.46 11.17 -7.41
CA TYR A 70 -2.40 10.32 -8.59
C TYR A 70 -1.21 9.37 -8.53
N GLY A 71 -1.32 8.20 -9.17
CA GLY A 71 -0.15 7.36 -9.45
C GLY A 71 0.92 8.19 -10.14
N ASN A 72 2.19 8.05 -9.74
CA ASN A 72 3.21 8.99 -10.20
C ASN A 72 3.61 8.73 -11.65
N THR A 73 3.78 9.82 -12.39
CA THR A 73 4.55 9.86 -13.63
C THR A 73 6.02 10.16 -13.32
N GLU A 74 6.92 9.78 -14.23
CA GLU A 74 8.36 10.06 -14.05
C GLU A 74 8.81 11.13 -15.04
N ILE A 75 9.54 12.14 -14.55
CA ILE A 75 10.16 13.21 -15.34
C ILE A 75 11.60 13.36 -14.86
N GLU A 76 12.57 13.09 -15.74
CA GLU A 76 14.00 13.23 -15.45
C GLU A 76 14.46 12.46 -14.20
N GLY A 77 13.96 11.25 -14.02
CA GLY A 77 14.33 10.41 -12.88
C GLY A 77 13.63 10.75 -11.57
N VAL A 78 12.58 11.57 -11.58
CA VAL A 78 11.82 11.98 -10.40
C VAL A 78 10.33 11.75 -10.60
N GLY A 79 9.65 11.28 -9.56
CA GLY A 79 8.22 10.94 -9.59
C GLY A 79 7.32 12.12 -9.21
N TYR A 80 6.26 12.38 -10.01
CA TYR A 80 5.34 13.49 -9.81
C TYR A 80 3.88 13.05 -9.84
N SER A 81 3.09 13.57 -8.92
CA SER A 81 1.64 13.40 -8.87
C SER A 81 0.96 14.46 -9.71
N MET A 82 0.55 14.12 -10.92
CA MET A 82 -0.03 15.06 -11.90
C MET A 82 -1.26 14.43 -12.57
N PRO A 83 -2.33 15.21 -12.84
CA PRO A 83 -3.49 14.72 -13.58
C PRO A 83 -3.20 14.58 -15.07
N GLY A 84 -3.88 13.65 -15.74
CA GLY A 84 -3.84 13.50 -17.20
C GLY A 84 -2.48 13.01 -17.74
N CYS A 85 -1.64 12.43 -16.92
CA CYS A 85 -0.33 11.92 -17.29
C CYS A 85 -0.34 10.39 -17.44
N VAL A 86 0.64 9.88 -18.17
CA VAL A 86 0.92 8.44 -18.20
C VAL A 86 1.58 8.05 -16.89
N PRO A 87 0.96 7.18 -16.07
CA PRO A 87 1.62 6.71 -14.85
C PRO A 87 2.84 5.87 -15.19
N ARG A 88 3.91 6.01 -14.43
CA ARG A 88 5.15 5.25 -14.66
C ARG A 88 4.99 3.81 -14.20
N GLY A 89 4.96 2.90 -15.15
CA GLY A 89 5.04 1.46 -14.96
C GLY A 89 6.45 0.91 -15.20
N ASP A 90 6.59 -0.41 -15.19
CA ASP A 90 7.84 -1.15 -15.41
C ASP A 90 8.96 -0.71 -14.46
N VAL A 91 8.63 -0.70 -13.19
CA VAL A 91 9.56 -0.31 -12.11
C VAL A 91 9.63 -1.38 -11.02
N GLY A 92 10.81 -1.50 -10.40
CA GLY A 92 11.01 -2.29 -9.20
C GLY A 92 10.99 -1.42 -7.94
N ILE A 93 11.05 -2.05 -6.76
CA ILE A 93 11.01 -1.35 -5.47
C ILE A 93 12.14 -0.33 -5.31
N ARG A 94 13.36 -0.65 -5.76
CA ARG A 94 14.52 0.27 -5.69
C ARG A 94 14.34 1.51 -6.54
N GLU A 95 13.86 1.34 -7.77
CA GLU A 95 13.61 2.47 -8.68
C GLU A 95 12.45 3.33 -8.17
N SER A 96 11.39 2.70 -7.67
CA SER A 96 10.26 3.43 -7.08
C SER A 96 10.71 4.34 -5.94
N ARG A 97 11.61 3.86 -5.07
CA ARG A 97 12.24 4.69 -4.04
C ARG A 97 13.12 5.79 -4.66
N ALA A 98 13.98 5.42 -5.59
CA ALA A 98 14.89 6.36 -6.26
C ALA A 98 14.17 7.49 -6.99
N PHE A 99 12.92 7.30 -7.43
CA PHE A 99 12.10 8.36 -8.04
C PHE A 99 11.39 9.26 -7.00
N CYS A 100 11.25 8.82 -5.75
CA CYS A 100 10.61 9.60 -4.70
C CYS A 100 11.61 10.42 -3.86
N GLU A 101 12.72 9.81 -3.48
CA GLU A 101 13.71 10.35 -2.53
C GLU A 101 14.41 11.63 -3.00
N PRO A 102 14.75 11.83 -4.28
CA PRO A 102 15.42 13.04 -4.76
C PRO A 102 14.59 14.33 -4.63
N LYS A 103 13.31 14.23 -4.36
CA LYS A 103 12.41 15.38 -4.17
C LYS A 103 12.74 16.19 -2.91
N GLY A 104 13.56 15.65 -2.01
CA GLY A 104 14.01 16.30 -0.78
C GLY A 104 13.55 15.61 0.49
N LEU A 105 13.98 16.16 1.62
CA LEU A 105 13.69 15.59 2.93
C LEU A 105 12.18 15.52 3.18
N GLY A 106 11.73 14.36 3.67
CA GLY A 106 10.31 14.08 3.92
C GLY A 106 9.58 13.46 2.74
N TRP A 107 10.10 13.54 1.51
CA TRP A 107 9.58 12.81 0.38
C TRP A 107 10.05 11.36 0.41
N HIS A 108 9.14 10.41 0.22
CA HIS A 108 9.44 8.98 0.27
C HIS A 108 8.45 8.19 -0.58
N LEU A 109 8.78 6.93 -0.85
CA LEU A 109 7.84 5.97 -1.42
C LEU A 109 6.74 5.70 -0.39
N THR A 110 5.46 5.81 -0.77
CA THR A 110 4.33 5.48 0.12
C THR A 110 4.59 4.18 0.86
N THR A 111 4.45 4.21 2.19
CA THR A 111 4.72 3.05 3.04
C THR A 111 3.50 2.14 3.16
N VAL A 112 3.73 0.91 3.60
CA VAL A 112 2.63 -0.03 3.87
C VAL A 112 1.71 0.49 4.99
N GLN A 113 2.26 1.22 5.96
CA GLN A 113 1.51 1.84 7.05
C GLN A 113 0.57 2.94 6.52
N GLU A 114 1.06 3.80 5.65
CA GLU A 114 0.26 4.87 5.03
C GLU A 114 -0.84 4.32 4.15
N TRP A 115 -0.54 3.33 3.32
CA TRP A 115 -1.57 2.65 2.54
C TRP A 115 -2.61 1.97 3.44
N GLY A 116 -2.17 1.27 4.50
CA GLY A 116 -3.05 0.64 5.49
C GLY A 116 -4.01 1.64 6.13
N ALA A 117 -3.51 2.83 6.50
CA ALA A 117 -4.32 3.91 7.04
C ALA A 117 -5.43 4.34 6.08
N ILE A 118 -5.11 4.52 4.79
CA ILE A 118 -6.08 4.91 3.75
C ILE A 118 -7.10 3.78 3.52
N ALA A 119 -6.65 2.54 3.45
CA ALA A 119 -7.53 1.38 3.26
C ALA A 119 -8.55 1.25 4.42
N LEU A 120 -8.10 1.40 5.66
CA LEU A 120 -8.97 1.39 6.84
C LEU A 120 -9.94 2.58 6.85
N TRP A 121 -9.49 3.75 6.41
CA TRP A 121 -10.34 4.93 6.28
C TRP A 121 -11.44 4.72 5.24
N CYS A 122 -11.12 4.17 4.05
CA CYS A 122 -12.09 3.79 3.03
C CYS A 122 -13.14 2.84 3.60
N LYS A 123 -12.69 1.80 4.31
CA LYS A 123 -13.56 0.84 4.98
C LYS A 123 -14.49 1.51 5.99
N ARG A 124 -13.94 2.32 6.88
CA ARG A 124 -14.70 3.01 7.94
C ARG A 124 -15.83 3.86 7.37
N ASN A 125 -15.62 4.45 6.20
CA ASN A 125 -16.61 5.28 5.51
C ASN A 125 -17.54 4.46 4.59
N GLY A 126 -17.42 3.13 4.57
CA GLY A 126 -18.25 2.24 3.76
C GLY A 126 -18.02 2.44 2.26
N TYR A 127 -16.85 2.91 1.85
CA TYR A 127 -16.55 3.22 0.47
C TYR A 127 -15.29 2.49 -0.03
N LEU A 128 -15.46 1.57 -0.98
CA LEU A 128 -14.36 0.95 -1.69
C LEU A 128 -14.29 1.49 -3.11
N PRO A 129 -13.20 2.15 -3.49
CA PRO A 129 -13.09 2.77 -4.81
C PRO A 129 -13.15 1.73 -5.92
N TYR A 130 -13.74 2.13 -7.04
CA TYR A 130 -13.59 1.49 -8.33
C TYR A 130 -12.24 1.91 -8.95
N GLY A 131 -11.91 1.33 -10.09
CA GLY A 131 -10.67 1.71 -10.78
C GLY A 131 -10.45 0.93 -12.08
N ASN A 132 -9.31 1.16 -12.72
CA ASN A 132 -8.96 0.44 -13.94
C ASN A 132 -8.44 -0.97 -13.59
N ASN A 133 -9.34 -1.91 -13.36
CA ASN A 133 -9.00 -3.32 -13.14
C ASN A 133 -9.45 -4.25 -14.26
N ASP A 134 -10.17 -3.72 -15.27
CA ASP A 134 -10.64 -4.46 -16.44
C ASP A 134 -10.43 -3.61 -17.71
N HIS A 135 -9.17 -3.46 -18.12
CA HIS A 135 -8.75 -2.89 -19.40
C HIS A 135 -9.41 -1.56 -19.77
N GLY A 136 -9.34 -0.57 -18.89
CA GLY A 136 -9.83 0.80 -19.10
C GLY A 136 -11.12 1.12 -18.37
N LYS A 137 -11.65 0.17 -17.59
CA LYS A 137 -12.84 0.32 -16.75
C LYS A 137 -12.71 -0.49 -15.47
N ASP A 138 -13.62 -0.30 -14.52
CA ASP A 138 -13.82 -1.28 -13.45
C ASP A 138 -14.71 -2.43 -13.96
N LYS A 139 -14.42 -3.66 -13.57
CA LYS A 139 -15.23 -4.83 -13.98
C LYS A 139 -16.71 -4.72 -13.61
N ARG A 140 -17.04 -3.88 -12.62
CA ARG A 140 -18.42 -3.59 -12.18
C ARG A 140 -19.11 -2.52 -13.05
N GLU A 141 -18.38 -1.85 -13.95
CA GLU A 141 -18.87 -0.79 -14.83
C GLU A 141 -19.16 -1.34 -16.23
N THR A 142 -20.32 -0.98 -16.79
CA THR A 142 -20.75 -1.46 -18.10
C THR A 142 -20.49 -0.49 -19.24
N SER A 143 -20.42 0.80 -18.97
CA SER A 143 -20.40 1.84 -20.01
C SER A 143 -19.26 2.84 -19.92
N PHE A 144 -18.68 3.06 -18.73
CA PHE A 144 -17.61 4.04 -18.57
C PHE A 144 -16.25 3.44 -18.88
N ARG A 145 -15.39 4.23 -19.54
CA ARG A 145 -13.98 3.92 -19.76
C ARG A 145 -13.15 5.17 -19.59
N ALA A 146 -12.07 5.06 -18.82
CA ALA A 146 -11.10 6.11 -18.69
C ALA A 146 -10.26 6.28 -19.99
N THR A 147 -9.55 7.39 -20.11
CA THR A 147 -8.70 7.67 -21.26
C THR A 147 -7.48 6.74 -21.28
N PRO A 148 -7.30 5.89 -22.31
CA PRO A 148 -6.15 5.01 -22.39
C PRO A 148 -4.83 5.78 -22.41
N ALA A 149 -3.85 5.31 -21.65
CA ALA A 149 -2.46 5.79 -21.65
C ALA A 149 -1.56 4.82 -22.43
N THR A 150 -1.70 3.52 -22.17
CA THR A 150 -0.93 2.47 -22.86
C THR A 150 -1.88 1.36 -23.34
N ARG A 151 -1.42 0.61 -24.35
CA ARG A 151 -2.19 -0.50 -24.92
C ARG A 151 -1.32 -1.72 -25.12
N ASP A 152 -1.95 -2.88 -25.15
CA ASP A 152 -1.36 -4.13 -25.60
C ASP A 152 -1.25 -4.20 -27.13
N GLU A 153 -0.57 -5.25 -27.63
CA GLU A 153 -0.42 -5.53 -29.06
C GLU A 153 -1.77 -5.77 -29.76
N ASP A 154 -2.75 -6.33 -29.07
CA ASP A 154 -4.11 -6.53 -29.57
C ASP A 154 -4.99 -5.27 -29.50
N GLY A 155 -4.44 -4.14 -29.03
CA GLY A 155 -5.14 -2.88 -28.85
C GLY A 155 -5.91 -2.73 -27.55
N SER A 156 -5.92 -3.74 -26.67
CA SER A 156 -6.55 -3.67 -25.35
C SER A 156 -5.89 -2.59 -24.47
N THR A 157 -6.68 -1.86 -23.71
CA THR A 157 -6.17 -0.84 -22.80
C THR A 157 -5.42 -1.49 -21.64
N LYS A 158 -4.18 -1.09 -21.41
CA LYS A 158 -3.41 -1.37 -20.20
C LYS A 158 -3.67 -0.26 -19.17
N SER A 159 -2.73 0.64 -19.01
CA SER A 159 -2.91 1.78 -18.11
C SER A 159 -3.79 2.86 -18.74
N VAL A 160 -4.38 3.67 -17.88
CA VAL A 160 -5.14 4.88 -18.25
C VAL A 160 -4.42 6.12 -17.71
N LEU A 161 -4.71 7.27 -18.31
CA LEU A 161 -4.20 8.55 -17.83
C LEU A 161 -4.68 8.80 -16.40
N THR A 162 -3.78 9.28 -15.56
CA THR A 162 -4.05 9.56 -14.14
C THR A 162 -5.24 10.50 -13.97
N GLY A 163 -6.19 10.11 -13.11
CA GLY A 163 -7.39 10.90 -12.84
C GLY A 163 -8.37 11.04 -14.00
N SER A 164 -8.27 10.22 -15.05
CA SER A 164 -9.21 10.24 -16.18
C SER A 164 -10.47 9.41 -15.97
N GLY A 165 -10.52 8.64 -14.87
CA GLY A 165 -11.68 7.86 -14.47
C GLY A 165 -12.80 8.71 -13.87
N PRO A 166 -13.97 8.12 -13.53
CA PRO A 166 -15.05 8.78 -12.83
C PRO A 166 -14.72 8.98 -11.34
N LEU A 167 -15.49 9.81 -10.63
CA LEU A 167 -15.28 10.04 -9.19
C LEU A 167 -15.42 8.78 -8.34
N THR A 168 -16.09 7.75 -8.82
CA THR A 168 -16.16 6.42 -8.19
C THR A 168 -14.77 5.76 -8.07
N TRP A 169 -13.75 6.24 -8.80
CA TRP A 169 -12.38 5.76 -8.74
C TRP A 169 -11.52 6.48 -7.70
N THR A 170 -12.06 7.50 -7.04
CA THR A 170 -11.39 8.14 -5.91
C THR A 170 -11.71 7.42 -4.59
N HIS A 171 -10.83 7.54 -3.61
CA HIS A 171 -10.97 6.84 -2.33
C HIS A 171 -12.20 7.28 -1.50
N ASP A 172 -12.78 8.43 -1.82
CA ASP A 172 -13.90 9.04 -1.08
C ASP A 172 -15.09 9.44 -1.97
N GLY A 173 -15.03 9.17 -3.28
CA GLY A 173 -16.08 9.52 -4.24
C GLY A 173 -16.12 11.01 -4.60
N THR A 174 -15.12 11.80 -4.23
CA THR A 174 -15.08 13.25 -4.45
C THR A 174 -13.93 13.68 -5.38
N PRO A 175 -13.99 14.88 -5.96
CA PRO A 175 -12.85 15.43 -6.73
C PRO A 175 -11.59 15.64 -5.87
N ALA A 176 -11.72 15.72 -4.53
CA ALA A 176 -10.61 15.89 -3.62
C ALA A 176 -9.89 14.56 -3.30
N GLY A 177 -10.49 13.43 -3.64
CA GLY A 177 -10.00 12.11 -3.29
C GLY A 177 -8.73 11.67 -4.00
N ILE A 178 -8.11 10.62 -3.47
CA ILE A 178 -6.96 9.93 -4.05
C ILE A 178 -7.46 9.02 -5.17
N TRP A 179 -6.88 9.09 -6.36
CA TRP A 179 -7.26 8.32 -7.52
C TRP A 179 -6.49 7.01 -7.64
N ASP A 180 -7.11 6.03 -8.30
CA ASP A 180 -6.48 4.82 -8.81
C ASP A 180 -5.88 3.89 -7.73
N LEU A 181 -6.45 3.85 -6.52
CA LEU A 181 -6.06 2.88 -5.48
C LEU A 181 -6.57 1.44 -5.76
N ASN A 182 -7.34 1.27 -6.82
CA ASN A 182 -7.86 0.00 -7.30
C ASN A 182 -7.54 -0.14 -8.79
N GLY A 183 -6.59 -1.01 -9.12
CA GLY A 183 -6.19 -1.20 -10.51
C GLY A 183 -5.27 -0.11 -11.05
N ASN A 184 -5.26 0.09 -12.34
CA ASN A 184 -4.35 0.87 -13.16
C ASN A 184 -2.92 0.30 -13.09
N LEU A 185 -2.14 0.65 -12.09
CA LEU A 185 -0.85 0.01 -11.77
C LEU A 185 -0.87 -0.45 -10.31
N SER A 186 -0.33 -1.64 -10.05
CA SER A 186 0.01 -2.04 -8.68
C SER A 186 1.12 -1.15 -8.15
N GLU A 187 1.02 -0.70 -6.91
CA GLU A 187 1.97 0.27 -6.36
C GLU A 187 2.90 -0.36 -5.33
N TRP A 188 4.20 -0.19 -5.50
CA TRP A 188 5.21 -0.61 -4.53
C TRP A 188 5.10 0.13 -3.21
N MET A 189 5.32 -0.59 -2.11
CA MET A 189 5.25 -0.04 -0.75
C MET A 189 6.61 -0.03 -0.08
N GLY A 190 6.97 1.10 0.55
CA GLY A 190 8.13 1.23 1.40
C GLY A 190 7.92 0.71 2.83
N GLY A 191 9.01 0.57 3.57
CA GLY A 191 9.00 0.28 5.02
C GLY A 191 8.55 -1.13 5.43
N PHE A 192 8.48 -2.07 4.48
CA PHE A 192 7.95 -3.42 4.70
C PHE A 192 8.66 -4.48 3.87
N ARG A 193 8.87 -5.66 4.44
CA ARG A 193 9.26 -6.88 3.73
C ARG A 193 8.83 -8.14 4.49
N PHE A 194 8.80 -9.27 3.80
CA PHE A 194 8.89 -10.58 4.43
C PHE A 194 10.29 -11.18 4.20
N VAL A 195 10.83 -11.83 5.22
CA VAL A 195 12.07 -12.61 5.13
C VAL A 195 11.73 -14.07 5.41
N TYR A 196 11.73 -14.93 4.39
CA TYR A 196 11.27 -16.31 4.49
C TYR A 196 9.93 -16.45 5.23
N GLY A 197 8.98 -15.54 4.92
CA GLY A 197 7.65 -15.47 5.55
C GLY A 197 7.60 -14.71 6.87
N GLU A 198 8.71 -14.33 7.49
CA GLU A 198 8.72 -13.47 8.68
C GLU A 198 8.40 -12.03 8.32
N LEU A 199 7.41 -11.45 8.97
CA LEU A 199 7.00 -10.07 8.77
C LEU A 199 8.02 -9.12 9.41
N GLN A 200 8.60 -8.24 8.58
CA GLN A 200 9.53 -7.21 9.01
C GLN A 200 9.12 -5.83 8.51
N VAL A 201 9.25 -4.84 9.38
CA VAL A 201 8.91 -3.44 9.10
C VAL A 201 10.01 -2.50 9.61
N LEU A 202 9.99 -1.26 9.13
CA LEU A 202 10.59 -0.17 9.87
C LEU A 202 9.56 0.32 10.92
N PRO A 203 9.96 0.52 12.20
CA PRO A 203 9.06 0.84 13.30
C PRO A 203 8.15 2.03 13.03
N GLY A 204 6.91 1.97 13.51
CA GLY A 204 5.93 3.01 13.23
C GLY A 204 5.80 3.21 11.72
N ASN A 205 6.13 4.41 11.26
CA ASN A 205 6.25 4.80 9.85
C ASN A 205 7.68 5.32 9.55
N ASP A 206 8.71 4.73 10.17
CA ASP A 206 10.11 5.16 10.00
C ASP A 206 10.61 4.96 8.55
N GLY A 207 9.90 4.17 7.75
CA GLY A 207 10.08 4.06 6.30
C GLY A 207 9.83 5.37 5.55
N ALA A 208 9.14 6.33 6.17
CA ALA A 208 8.89 7.67 5.63
C ALA A 208 10.11 8.61 5.77
N ASP A 209 11.07 8.28 6.59
CA ASP A 209 12.33 9.01 6.69
C ASP A 209 13.41 8.32 5.88
N ILE A 210 13.82 8.92 4.79
CA ILE A 210 14.83 8.36 3.86
C ILE A 210 16.20 8.12 4.51
N ARG A 211 16.45 8.69 5.68
CA ARG A 211 17.66 8.43 6.49
C ARG A 211 17.67 7.03 7.10
N ASN A 212 16.50 6.41 7.24
CA ASN A 212 16.35 5.02 7.66
C ASN A 212 16.52 4.09 6.45
N SER A 213 17.65 3.41 6.38
CA SER A 213 17.96 2.54 5.26
C SER A 213 16.99 1.36 5.13
N GLN A 214 16.50 1.11 3.92
CA GLN A 214 15.67 -0.05 3.58
C GLN A 214 16.46 -1.10 2.78
N GLU A 215 17.79 -1.06 2.80
CA GLU A 215 18.61 -2.07 2.16
C GLU A 215 18.54 -3.41 2.91
N ALA A 216 18.97 -4.49 2.26
CA ALA A 216 18.79 -5.84 2.80
C ALA A 216 19.49 -6.06 4.14
N ASP A 217 20.66 -5.46 4.30
CA ASP A 217 21.53 -5.54 5.47
C ASP A 217 21.30 -4.43 6.50
N SER A 218 20.28 -3.59 6.31
CA SER A 218 19.97 -2.51 7.25
C SER A 218 19.59 -3.05 8.62
N ASP A 219 20.14 -2.45 9.65
CA ASP A 219 19.84 -2.69 11.05
C ASP A 219 18.53 -1.97 11.51
N ALA A 220 17.91 -1.19 10.63
CA ALA A 220 16.62 -0.53 10.90
C ALA A 220 15.41 -1.51 10.87
N TRP A 221 15.53 -2.64 10.18
CA TRP A 221 14.45 -3.62 10.11
C TRP A 221 14.13 -4.23 11.47
N ARG A 222 12.84 -4.42 11.73
CA ARG A 222 12.33 -5.09 12.93
C ARG A 222 11.31 -6.16 12.53
N ALA A 223 11.40 -7.30 13.19
CA ALA A 223 10.31 -8.27 13.23
C ALA A 223 9.22 -7.78 14.20
N VAL A 224 8.03 -8.29 14.09
CA VAL A 224 6.89 -7.89 14.93
C VAL A 224 6.52 -9.03 15.86
N ASP A 225 6.45 -8.76 17.15
CA ASP A 225 6.10 -9.71 18.18
C ASP A 225 4.63 -10.13 18.09
N ALA A 226 4.38 -11.41 18.08
CA ALA A 226 3.05 -12.01 17.90
C ALA A 226 2.12 -11.86 19.13
N GLU A 227 2.67 -11.55 20.30
CA GLU A 227 1.91 -11.34 21.53
C GLU A 227 1.52 -9.88 21.70
N THR A 228 2.49 -8.98 21.52
CA THR A 228 2.37 -7.56 21.89
C THR A 228 2.18 -6.63 20.69
N GLY A 229 2.58 -7.06 19.49
CA GLY A 229 2.66 -6.19 18.32
C GLY A 229 3.83 -5.20 18.34
N GLU A 230 4.73 -5.32 19.32
CA GLU A 230 5.93 -4.49 19.46
C GLU A 230 7.08 -5.04 18.58
N TYR A 231 8.22 -4.37 18.59
CA TYR A 231 9.31 -4.63 17.67
C TYR A 231 10.41 -5.49 18.27
N LEU A 232 10.84 -6.51 17.51
CA LEU A 232 11.95 -7.40 17.84
C LEU A 232 13.12 -7.20 16.85
N VAL A 233 14.34 -7.44 17.32
CA VAL A 233 15.50 -7.50 16.41
C VAL A 233 15.44 -8.82 15.65
N PRO A 234 15.38 -8.79 14.30
CA PRO A 234 15.28 -10.02 13.51
C PRO A 234 16.61 -10.80 13.51
N ASP A 235 16.50 -12.12 13.41
CA ASP A 235 17.67 -13.03 13.34
C ASP A 235 18.31 -13.12 11.94
N GLY A 236 17.71 -12.47 10.95
CA GLY A 236 18.13 -12.50 9.55
C GLY A 236 17.82 -13.80 8.81
N GLN A 237 17.21 -14.78 9.46
CA GLN A 237 16.85 -16.09 8.89
C GLN A 237 15.33 -16.27 8.76
N GLY A 238 14.56 -15.28 9.18
CA GLY A 238 13.11 -15.35 9.23
C GLY A 238 12.58 -16.36 10.27
N THR A 239 13.35 -16.58 11.35
CA THR A 239 13.02 -17.53 12.40
C THR A 239 13.03 -16.90 13.79
N THR A 240 13.04 -15.58 13.87
CA THR A 240 13.04 -14.84 15.14
C THR A 240 11.98 -15.37 16.09
N PRO A 241 12.36 -15.82 17.31
CA PRO A 241 11.43 -16.36 18.29
C PRO A 241 10.32 -15.34 18.62
N GLY A 242 9.07 -15.79 18.64
CA GLY A 242 7.92 -14.96 18.97
C GLY A 242 7.46 -14.01 17.87
N SER A 243 8.19 -13.84 16.76
CA SER A 243 7.77 -12.96 15.68
C SER A 243 6.64 -13.51 14.83
N ILE A 244 5.88 -12.59 14.19
CA ILE A 244 4.80 -12.95 13.26
C ILE A 244 5.39 -13.50 11.96
N LYS A 245 4.88 -14.64 11.51
CA LYS A 245 5.24 -15.29 10.25
C LYS A 245 3.99 -15.65 9.45
N ALA A 246 4.10 -15.58 8.12
CA ALA A 246 3.06 -16.04 7.21
C ALA A 246 3.33 -17.48 6.79
N ASP A 247 2.38 -18.35 7.07
CA ASP A 247 2.39 -19.76 6.73
C ASP A 247 1.24 -20.10 5.78
N TYR A 248 1.48 -21.00 4.82
CA TYR A 248 0.47 -21.43 3.87
C TYR A 248 -0.11 -22.77 4.31
N PHE A 249 -1.35 -22.73 4.69
CA PHE A 249 -2.05 -23.87 5.25
C PHE A 249 -3.09 -24.40 4.28
N CYS A 250 -3.00 -25.71 3.97
CA CYS A 250 -4.02 -26.44 3.22
C CYS A 250 -4.73 -27.40 4.18
N PRO A 251 -5.99 -27.15 4.54
CA PRO A 251 -6.72 -28.03 5.42
C PRO A 251 -6.80 -29.45 4.83
N PRO A 252 -6.65 -30.50 5.65
CA PRO A 252 -6.89 -31.86 5.18
C PRO A 252 -8.33 -32.01 4.66
N PHE A 253 -8.51 -32.78 3.60
CA PHE A 253 -9.80 -33.07 2.96
C PHE A 253 -10.46 -31.95 2.16
N GLN A 254 -9.78 -30.85 1.87
CA GLN A 254 -10.27 -29.83 0.92
C GLN A 254 -9.33 -29.75 -0.29
N PRO A 255 -9.87 -29.61 -1.53
CA PRO A 255 -9.02 -29.41 -2.69
C PRO A 255 -8.19 -28.13 -2.52
N PRO A 256 -6.93 -28.10 -2.95
CA PRO A 256 -6.05 -26.91 -2.79
C PRO A 256 -6.65 -25.60 -3.30
N ALA A 257 -7.51 -25.66 -4.33
CA ALA A 257 -8.16 -24.48 -4.91
C ALA A 257 -9.25 -23.84 -4.02
N TRP A 258 -9.79 -24.54 -3.02
CA TRP A 258 -10.97 -24.10 -2.25
C TRP A 258 -10.76 -23.97 -0.75
N GLY A 259 -9.65 -24.50 -0.23
CA GLY A 259 -9.43 -24.56 1.20
C GLY A 259 -8.10 -24.00 1.69
N SER A 260 -7.20 -23.70 0.80
CA SER A 260 -5.87 -23.17 1.16
C SER A 260 -5.96 -21.73 1.63
N LYS A 261 -5.24 -21.43 2.72
CA LYS A 261 -5.28 -20.15 3.41
C LYS A 261 -3.88 -19.68 3.74
N TRP A 262 -3.68 -18.38 3.76
CA TRP A 262 -2.57 -17.78 4.48
C TRP A 262 -2.95 -17.67 5.96
N ARG A 263 -2.02 -18.05 6.82
CA ARG A 263 -2.15 -18.01 8.27
C ARG A 263 -0.99 -17.20 8.85
N PHE A 264 -1.30 -16.21 9.67
CA PHE A 264 -0.30 -15.58 10.51
C PHE A 264 -0.15 -16.35 11.82
N SER A 265 1.11 -16.62 12.20
CA SER A 265 1.49 -17.45 13.34
C SER A 265 2.82 -16.96 13.93
N ALA A 266 3.07 -17.23 15.23
CA ALA A 266 4.39 -17.11 15.82
C ALA A 266 5.30 -18.31 15.50
N ASN A 267 4.72 -19.42 15.05
CA ASN A 267 5.47 -20.62 14.71
C ASN A 267 6.22 -20.47 13.38
N ILE A 268 7.33 -21.17 13.26
CA ILE A 268 8.05 -21.27 11.98
C ILE A 268 7.13 -22.00 10.99
N PRO A 269 6.96 -21.50 9.75
CA PRO A 269 6.14 -22.14 8.74
C PRO A 269 6.56 -23.60 8.49
N GLU A 270 5.57 -24.49 8.42
CA GLU A 270 5.79 -25.92 8.13
C GLU A 270 6.40 -26.12 6.73
N SER A 271 6.04 -25.25 5.78
CA SER A 271 6.56 -25.28 4.43
C SER A 271 6.99 -23.87 4.00
N ARG A 272 8.23 -23.78 3.50
CA ARG A 272 8.83 -22.59 2.89
C ARG A 272 9.22 -22.92 1.45
N GLU A 273 8.21 -23.13 0.61
CA GLU A 273 8.42 -23.38 -0.81
C GLU A 273 8.51 -22.07 -1.59
N ASP A 274 9.49 -21.97 -2.47
CA ASP A 274 9.58 -20.88 -3.44
C ASP A 274 8.47 -21.03 -4.50
N SER A 275 7.27 -20.61 -4.10
CA SER A 275 6.06 -20.68 -4.91
C SER A 275 5.10 -19.57 -4.56
N ILE A 276 4.60 -18.87 -5.58
CA ILE A 276 3.58 -17.84 -5.40
C ILE A 276 2.23 -18.51 -5.18
N ARG A 277 1.63 -18.25 -4.02
CA ARG A 277 0.32 -18.80 -3.65
C ARG A 277 -0.64 -17.66 -3.36
N ARG A 278 -1.86 -17.79 -3.84
CA ARG A 278 -2.91 -16.79 -3.67
C ARG A 278 -3.97 -17.26 -2.67
N CYS A 279 -4.61 -16.30 -2.02
CA CYS A 279 -5.74 -16.53 -1.14
C CYS A 279 -6.68 -15.31 -1.22
N ASP A 280 -7.98 -15.55 -1.14
CA ASP A 280 -8.93 -14.47 -0.90
C ASP A 280 -8.65 -13.85 0.47
N MET A 281 -8.70 -12.53 0.57
CA MET A 281 -8.45 -11.79 1.81
C MET A 281 -9.35 -12.26 2.96
N SER A 282 -10.57 -12.70 2.67
CA SER A 282 -11.51 -13.23 3.66
C SER A 282 -11.06 -14.57 4.29
N PHE A 283 -10.12 -15.25 3.64
CA PHE A 283 -9.57 -16.54 4.10
C PHE A 283 -8.22 -16.41 4.82
N ILE A 284 -7.68 -15.22 4.95
CA ILE A 284 -6.49 -15.01 5.77
C ILE A 284 -6.90 -15.11 7.24
N VAL A 285 -6.18 -15.94 8.00
CA VAL A 285 -6.47 -16.17 9.42
C VAL A 285 -5.25 -15.88 10.29
N CYS A 286 -5.51 -15.65 11.57
CA CYS A 286 -4.49 -15.67 12.61
C CYS A 286 -4.76 -16.89 13.49
N ASP A 287 -3.74 -17.64 13.84
CA ASP A 287 -3.90 -18.70 14.86
C ASP A 287 -3.88 -18.12 16.29
N GLU A 288 -3.96 -18.99 17.28
CA GLU A 288 -4.02 -18.62 18.69
C GLU A 288 -2.73 -18.00 19.24
N THR A 289 -1.62 -18.11 18.51
CA THR A 289 -0.35 -17.47 18.89
C THR A 289 -0.36 -15.97 18.64
N ILE A 290 -1.18 -15.49 17.69
CA ILE A 290 -1.32 -14.06 17.41
C ILE A 290 -2.34 -13.45 18.37
N LYS A 291 -1.86 -12.66 19.32
CA LYS A 291 -2.70 -12.03 20.34
C LYS A 291 -3.39 -10.76 19.82
N PRO A 292 -4.40 -10.23 20.53
CA PRO A 292 -5.19 -9.09 20.06
C PRO A 292 -4.39 -7.85 19.65
N ALA A 293 -3.32 -7.52 20.39
CA ALA A 293 -2.47 -6.37 20.08
C ALA A 293 -1.71 -6.55 18.75
N ALA A 294 -1.13 -7.73 18.53
CA ALA A 294 -0.48 -8.08 17.27
C ALA A 294 -1.48 -8.17 16.11
N LYS A 295 -2.69 -8.66 16.36
CA LYS A 295 -3.80 -8.63 15.39
C LYS A 295 -4.13 -7.20 14.96
N GLU A 296 -4.23 -6.27 15.91
CA GLU A 296 -4.50 -4.86 15.62
C GLU A 296 -3.41 -4.27 14.73
N PHE A 297 -2.13 -4.64 14.94
CA PHE A 297 -1.03 -4.23 14.06
C PHE A 297 -1.22 -4.76 12.63
N LEU A 298 -1.60 -6.03 12.45
CA LEU A 298 -1.89 -6.59 11.13
C LEU A 298 -3.08 -5.89 10.45
N TYR A 299 -4.11 -5.50 11.21
CA TYR A 299 -5.21 -4.66 10.72
C TYR A 299 -4.71 -3.28 10.28
N ALA A 300 -3.86 -2.65 11.08
CA ALA A 300 -3.30 -1.34 10.75
C ALA A 300 -2.57 -1.34 9.41
N LEU A 301 -1.88 -2.44 9.08
CA LEU A 301 -1.23 -2.61 7.79
C LEU A 301 -2.20 -3.03 6.66
N GLY A 302 -3.46 -3.32 6.96
CA GLY A 302 -4.43 -3.85 5.99
C GLY A 302 -4.04 -5.23 5.43
N LEU A 303 -3.36 -6.06 6.23
CA LEU A 303 -2.94 -7.42 5.86
C LEU A 303 -3.99 -8.47 6.16
N ILE A 304 -4.84 -8.21 7.13
CA ILE A 304 -5.98 -9.05 7.48
C ILE A 304 -7.25 -8.23 7.51
N PHE A 305 -8.34 -8.93 7.35
CA PHE A 305 -9.64 -8.31 7.27
C PHE A 305 -10.69 -9.27 7.83
N ASN A 306 -11.15 -9.03 9.02
CA ASN A 306 -12.03 -9.96 9.72
C ASN A 306 -13.22 -9.24 10.38
N GLU A 307 -14.04 -8.56 9.58
CA GLU A 307 -15.32 -8.05 10.03
C GLU A 307 -16.46 -8.59 9.16
N PRO A 308 -17.55 -9.10 9.77
CA PRO A 308 -18.58 -9.87 9.08
C PRO A 308 -19.42 -9.07 8.05
N TYR A 309 -19.26 -7.76 7.97
CA TYR A 309 -20.10 -6.88 7.14
C TYR A 309 -19.39 -6.31 5.91
N PHE A 310 -18.16 -6.74 5.63
CA PHE A 310 -17.42 -6.19 4.51
C PHE A 310 -17.20 -7.25 3.44
N ASP A 311 -17.73 -7.01 2.25
CA ASP A 311 -17.57 -7.93 1.11
C ASP A 311 -16.19 -7.76 0.47
N THR A 312 -15.20 -8.47 1.01
CA THR A 312 -13.85 -8.57 0.43
C THR A 312 -13.70 -9.78 -0.48
N LYS A 313 -14.78 -10.47 -0.80
CA LYS A 313 -14.78 -11.75 -1.55
C LYS A 313 -14.05 -11.71 -2.88
N GLU A 314 -13.69 -10.54 -3.35
CA GLU A 314 -13.03 -10.37 -4.63
C GLU A 314 -11.63 -9.75 -4.52
N GLN A 315 -11.13 -9.46 -3.32
CA GLN A 315 -9.77 -8.99 -3.13
C GLN A 315 -8.85 -10.12 -2.70
N TYR A 316 -7.68 -10.19 -3.28
CA TYR A 316 -6.76 -11.31 -3.08
C TYR A 316 -5.42 -10.86 -2.54
N CYS A 317 -4.78 -11.76 -1.79
CA CYS A 317 -3.36 -11.69 -1.49
C CYS A 317 -2.57 -12.72 -2.28
N TYR A 318 -1.34 -12.36 -2.61
CA TYR A 318 -0.35 -13.21 -3.24
C TYR A 318 0.92 -13.17 -2.40
N HIS A 319 1.39 -14.32 -1.96
CA HIS A 319 2.60 -14.36 -1.14
C HIS A 319 3.48 -15.56 -1.49
N ASN A 320 4.78 -15.38 -1.25
CA ASN A 320 5.81 -16.40 -1.36
C ASN A 320 6.66 -16.37 -0.09
N ASN A 321 6.51 -17.37 0.76
CA ASN A 321 7.24 -17.48 2.02
C ASN A 321 8.54 -18.28 1.92
N GLY A 322 8.91 -18.71 0.71
CA GLY A 322 10.11 -19.48 0.44
C GLY A 322 11.32 -18.66 -0.03
N ILE A 323 11.14 -17.35 -0.31
CA ILE A 323 12.23 -16.50 -0.79
C ILE A 323 12.87 -15.68 0.33
N PRO A 324 14.18 -15.36 0.19
CA PRO A 324 14.93 -14.62 1.22
C PRO A 324 14.33 -13.26 1.56
N GLU A 325 13.72 -12.58 0.58
CA GLU A 325 13.15 -11.26 0.75
C GLU A 325 12.00 -11.06 -0.24
N ALA A 326 10.81 -10.77 0.28
CA ALA A 326 9.64 -10.47 -0.53
C ALA A 326 9.10 -9.07 -0.19
N PHE A 327 8.98 -8.23 -1.23
CA PHE A 327 8.45 -6.86 -1.11
C PHE A 327 6.99 -6.80 -1.50
N MET A 328 6.30 -5.81 -0.93
CA MET A 328 4.88 -5.62 -1.12
C MET A 328 4.57 -4.59 -2.20
N TYR A 329 3.59 -4.92 -3.05
CA TYR A 329 2.85 -3.97 -3.86
C TYR A 329 1.34 -4.16 -3.69
N ARG A 330 0.56 -3.12 -3.91
CA ARG A 330 -0.87 -3.07 -3.57
C ARG A 330 -1.73 -2.55 -4.72
N GLY A 331 -3.06 -2.66 -4.54
CA GLY A 331 -4.04 -2.09 -5.45
C GLY A 331 -4.46 -2.99 -6.60
N GLY A 332 -3.55 -3.82 -7.11
CA GLY A 332 -3.74 -4.55 -8.37
C GLY A 332 -3.50 -3.67 -9.60
N PHE A 333 -3.54 -4.25 -10.80
CA PHE A 333 -3.29 -3.56 -12.06
C PHE A 333 -4.46 -3.72 -13.03
N TRP A 334 -4.38 -3.13 -14.22
CA TRP A 334 -5.44 -3.09 -15.23
C TRP A 334 -6.06 -4.43 -15.64
N GLY A 335 -5.34 -5.53 -15.48
CA GLY A 335 -5.78 -6.89 -15.81
C GLY A 335 -6.16 -7.74 -14.60
N SER A 336 -6.21 -7.16 -13.39
CA SER A 336 -6.47 -7.93 -12.17
C SER A 336 -7.94 -8.33 -11.98
N GLY A 337 -8.86 -7.69 -12.68
CA GLY A 337 -10.29 -7.96 -12.56
C GLY A 337 -10.78 -7.81 -11.10
N ALA A 338 -11.48 -8.82 -10.64
CA ALA A 338 -11.97 -8.89 -9.26
C ALA A 338 -10.89 -8.94 -8.18
N PHE A 339 -9.65 -9.27 -8.56
CA PHE A 339 -8.56 -9.46 -7.61
C PHE A 339 -7.87 -8.16 -7.20
N ALA A 340 -8.21 -7.03 -7.86
CA ALA A 340 -7.77 -5.70 -7.49
C ALA A 340 -8.59 -5.12 -6.33
N GLY A 341 -8.07 -4.09 -5.70
CA GLY A 341 -8.75 -3.33 -4.65
C GLY A 341 -7.79 -2.78 -3.61
N VAL A 342 -8.28 -1.83 -2.84
CA VAL A 342 -7.44 -1.11 -1.84
C VAL A 342 -6.85 -2.04 -0.77
N PHE A 343 -7.47 -3.20 -0.50
CA PHE A 343 -6.94 -4.22 0.41
C PHE A 343 -6.14 -5.31 -0.30
N CYS A 344 -6.16 -5.38 -1.63
CA CYS A 344 -5.31 -6.32 -2.37
C CYS A 344 -3.83 -6.07 -2.05
N TRP A 345 -3.08 -7.14 -1.86
CA TRP A 345 -1.63 -7.05 -1.71
C TRP A 345 -0.93 -8.25 -2.34
N SER A 346 0.27 -8.01 -2.82
CA SER A 346 1.19 -9.06 -3.22
C SER A 346 2.54 -8.83 -2.55
N ALA A 347 3.08 -9.87 -1.92
CA ALA A 347 4.43 -9.92 -1.38
C ALA A 347 5.06 -11.24 -1.81
N SER A 348 5.30 -11.36 -3.11
CA SER A 348 5.63 -12.64 -3.76
C SER A 348 6.94 -12.60 -4.55
N VAL A 349 7.62 -11.45 -4.59
CA VAL A 349 8.79 -11.22 -5.44
C VAL A 349 9.87 -10.43 -4.70
N GLY A 350 11.11 -10.69 -5.09
CA GLY A 350 12.29 -10.08 -4.48
C GLY A 350 12.63 -8.68 -5.02
N ARG A 351 13.68 -8.11 -4.48
CA ARG A 351 14.16 -6.73 -4.68
C ARG A 351 14.45 -6.32 -6.12
N ILE A 352 14.82 -7.27 -6.98
CA ILE A 352 15.19 -7.01 -8.38
C ILE A 352 14.04 -7.15 -9.38
N TYR A 353 12.87 -7.57 -8.89
CA TYR A 353 11.71 -7.80 -9.74
C TYR A 353 11.16 -6.50 -10.29
N LYS A 354 10.79 -6.53 -11.57
CA LYS A 354 10.08 -5.49 -12.30
C LYS A 354 8.96 -6.09 -13.10
N TYR A 355 7.89 -5.34 -13.26
CA TYR A 355 6.77 -5.71 -14.10
C TYR A 355 6.07 -4.46 -14.63
N GLU A 356 5.65 -4.48 -15.89
CA GLU A 356 4.99 -3.33 -16.54
C GLU A 356 3.72 -2.85 -15.81
N GLY A 357 3.04 -3.75 -15.12
CA GLY A 357 1.87 -3.46 -14.30
C GLY A 357 2.18 -2.92 -12.91
N ASN A 358 3.46 -2.71 -12.56
CA ASN A 358 3.86 -2.15 -11.28
C ASN A 358 4.36 -0.71 -11.44
N GLY A 359 3.77 0.18 -10.66
CA GLY A 359 4.13 1.58 -10.54
C GLY A 359 4.42 1.96 -9.10
N PHE A 360 4.25 3.24 -8.78
CA PHE A 360 4.53 3.77 -7.45
C PHE A 360 3.79 5.07 -7.19
N ARG A 361 3.77 5.44 -5.92
CA ARG A 361 3.22 6.70 -5.43
C ARG A 361 4.14 7.28 -4.37
N ALA A 362 4.40 8.59 -4.44
CA ALA A 362 5.15 9.29 -3.40
C ALA A 362 4.23 9.76 -2.28
N SER A 363 4.76 9.78 -1.06
CA SER A 363 4.19 10.48 0.09
C SER A 363 5.15 11.56 0.57
N TYR A 364 4.64 12.48 1.39
CA TYR A 364 5.43 13.56 1.98
C TYR A 364 5.03 13.83 3.43
N ILE A 365 6.03 13.92 4.29
CA ILE A 365 5.91 14.35 5.69
C ILE A 365 6.88 15.49 5.90
N PRO A 366 6.44 16.66 6.43
CA PRO A 366 7.38 17.73 6.76
C PRO A 366 8.26 17.30 7.95
N LEU A 367 9.42 16.74 7.64
CA LEU A 367 10.45 16.37 8.62
C LEU A 367 11.36 17.58 8.88
N SER A 368 11.71 17.78 10.15
CA SER A 368 12.68 18.80 10.60
C SER A 368 14.03 18.19 10.93
#